data_3f207c11185bc7b0d31f83f8e58290c4
#
_entry.id   3f207c11185bc7b0d31f83f8e58290c4
#
_cell.length_a   1.000
_cell.length_b   1.000
_cell.length_c   1.000
_cell.angle_alpha   90.00
_cell.angle_beta   90.00
_cell.angle_gamma   90.00
#
_symmetry.space_group_name_H-M   'P 1'
#
loop_
_entity.id
_entity.type
_entity.pdbx_description
1 polymer ?
#
loop_
_entity_poly.entity_id
_entity_poly.type
_entity_poly.pdbx_seq_one_letter_code
_entity_poly.pdbx_strand_id
1 'polypeptide(L)'
;MVHSGHGAKVTTKLAAFRRVGVMVVRELALTALLLLGVSLVVFVILHLSPGDPFSVLLEGQAPGQAARASVREALGVPTTWYGRYLAWLGHMAHGNLGTSIRTGVPVAGEIVRAGPNTLYLTLGSLLVTLLLAVPIALYSAARRTGALARALTLAVYLISAVPVFWLGYVVIYLFIHRLGLFPLLSATEPQRHSWLYVLLPIIVLGVANGTVSEVTRHLREELGRVMTEDYIRTARAKGAPVWRHAFKEGFLLPMTEMIAAKMPFVLGGAVIVEQVFNWPGLGRMALQAAQDRDFPVIMGIAMVAAAFVRLASLLRGVIYAGVNPRTATE
;
A
#
# COMPACT_ATOMS: atom_id res chain seq x y z
N MET A 1 39.23 6.51 -44.44
CA MET A 1 38.77 5.51 -43.46
C MET A 1 37.92 6.19 -42.39
N VAL A 2 36.63 6.50 -42.67
CA VAL A 2 35.72 7.12 -41.72
C VAL A 2 34.29 6.61 -42.04
N HIS A 3 34.02 5.32 -41.82
CA HIS A 3 32.61 4.82 -42.01
C HIS A 3 32.18 3.72 -41.04
N SER A 4 32.94 3.39 -39.97
CA SER A 4 32.54 2.26 -39.07
C SER A 4 31.80 2.66 -37.76
N GLY A 5 31.66 3.94 -37.45
CA GLY A 5 31.12 4.41 -36.17
C GLY A 5 29.58 4.47 -36.10
N HIS A 6 28.87 4.53 -37.21
CA HIS A 6 27.41 4.70 -37.23
C HIS A 6 26.66 3.37 -37.00
N GLY A 7 27.18 2.27 -37.54
CA GLY A 7 26.55 0.95 -37.38
C GLY A 7 26.56 0.41 -35.93
N ALA A 8 27.67 0.65 -35.22
CA ALA A 8 27.83 0.21 -33.84
C ALA A 8 26.89 0.94 -32.85
N LYS A 9 26.62 2.22 -33.08
CA LYS A 9 25.67 3.00 -32.25
C LYS A 9 24.23 2.64 -32.51
N VAL A 10 23.86 2.23 -33.72
CA VAL A 10 22.49 1.80 -34.04
C VAL A 10 22.19 0.42 -33.47
N THR A 11 23.14 -0.52 -33.57
CA THR A 11 23.00 -1.86 -32.98
C THR A 11 22.93 -1.83 -31.46
N THR A 12 23.67 -0.95 -30.80
CA THR A 12 23.60 -0.78 -29.32
C THR A 12 22.26 -0.18 -28.87
N LYS A 13 21.71 0.79 -29.62
CA LYS A 13 20.37 1.35 -29.32
C LYS A 13 19.26 0.32 -29.54
N LEU A 14 19.32 -0.48 -30.60
CA LEU A 14 18.34 -1.56 -30.86
C LEU A 14 18.40 -2.67 -29.80
N ALA A 15 19.60 -3.04 -29.37
CA ALA A 15 19.79 -4.01 -28.28
C ALA A 15 19.26 -3.47 -26.93
N ALA A 16 19.46 -2.18 -26.62
CA ALA A 16 18.90 -1.53 -25.44
C ALA A 16 17.38 -1.47 -25.49
N PHE A 17 16.79 -1.11 -26.63
CA PHE A 17 15.33 -1.06 -26.80
C PHE A 17 14.69 -2.44 -26.67
N ARG A 18 15.33 -3.48 -27.23
CA ARG A 18 14.87 -4.87 -27.09
C ARG A 18 14.93 -5.36 -25.65
N ARG A 19 15.98 -5.01 -24.89
CA ARG A 19 16.10 -5.34 -23.46
C ARG A 19 15.00 -4.67 -22.62
N VAL A 20 14.74 -3.40 -22.86
CA VAL A 20 13.65 -2.67 -22.19
C VAL A 20 12.30 -3.30 -22.52
N GLY A 21 12.06 -3.66 -23.79
CA GLY A 21 10.84 -4.35 -24.19
C GLY A 21 10.63 -5.69 -23.47
N VAL A 22 11.67 -6.53 -23.41
CA VAL A 22 11.63 -7.82 -22.68
C VAL A 22 11.38 -7.61 -21.18
N MET A 23 12.02 -6.60 -20.58
CA MET A 23 11.82 -6.25 -19.17
C MET A 23 10.37 -5.81 -18.90
N VAL A 24 9.80 -4.95 -19.75
CA VAL A 24 8.41 -4.50 -19.64
C VAL A 24 7.44 -5.68 -19.78
N VAL A 25 7.63 -6.54 -20.77
CA VAL A 25 6.78 -7.75 -20.98
C VAL A 25 6.86 -8.67 -19.76
N ARG A 26 8.06 -8.91 -19.24
CA ARG A 26 8.26 -9.71 -18.03
C ARG A 26 7.53 -9.12 -16.84
N GLU A 27 7.64 -7.82 -16.62
CA GLU A 27 6.99 -7.12 -15.50
C GLU A 27 5.46 -7.14 -15.62
N LEU A 28 4.93 -6.97 -16.84
CA LEU A 28 3.49 -7.10 -17.10
C LEU A 28 3.00 -8.53 -16.87
N ALA A 29 3.75 -9.54 -17.34
CA ALA A 29 3.41 -10.95 -17.11
C ALA A 29 3.42 -11.31 -15.62
N LEU A 30 4.43 -10.87 -14.87
CA LEU A 30 4.51 -11.06 -13.42
C LEU A 30 3.36 -10.34 -12.69
N THR A 31 2.99 -9.15 -13.15
CA THR A 31 1.84 -8.40 -12.61
C THR A 31 0.54 -9.15 -12.86
N ALA A 32 0.31 -9.62 -14.08
CA ALA A 32 -0.88 -10.40 -14.41
C ALA A 32 -0.95 -11.70 -13.59
N LEU A 33 0.17 -12.42 -13.47
CA LEU A 33 0.24 -13.66 -12.69
C LEU A 33 -0.06 -13.38 -11.20
N LEU A 34 0.49 -12.30 -10.63
CA LEU A 34 0.22 -11.90 -9.24
C LEU A 34 -1.26 -11.57 -9.04
N LEU A 35 -1.84 -10.76 -9.94
CA LEU A 35 -3.26 -10.39 -9.84
C LEU A 35 -4.16 -11.61 -9.99
N LEU A 36 -3.86 -12.54 -10.90
CA LEU A 36 -4.56 -13.81 -11.02
C LEU A 36 -4.44 -14.65 -9.75
N GLY A 37 -3.24 -14.74 -9.16
CA GLY A 37 -3.02 -15.46 -7.90
C GLY A 37 -3.82 -14.86 -6.75
N VAL A 38 -3.77 -13.54 -6.58
CA VAL A 38 -4.54 -12.83 -5.54
C VAL A 38 -6.04 -13.04 -5.75
N SER A 39 -6.54 -12.86 -6.98
CA SER A 39 -7.97 -13.03 -7.26
C SER A 39 -8.45 -14.45 -6.99
N LEU A 40 -7.66 -15.46 -7.36
CA LEU A 40 -7.99 -16.86 -7.11
C LEU A 40 -8.02 -17.16 -5.59
N VAL A 41 -7.01 -16.72 -4.85
CA VAL A 41 -6.95 -16.92 -3.39
C VAL A 41 -8.13 -16.27 -2.69
N VAL A 42 -8.42 -14.99 -3.01
CA VAL A 42 -9.56 -14.28 -2.40
C VAL A 42 -10.87 -14.95 -2.79
N PHE A 43 -11.04 -15.33 -4.06
CA PHE A 43 -12.24 -16.03 -4.54
C PHE A 43 -12.45 -17.36 -3.82
N VAL A 44 -11.38 -18.17 -3.65
CA VAL A 44 -11.45 -19.45 -2.93
C VAL A 44 -11.80 -19.24 -1.46
N ILE A 45 -11.18 -18.26 -0.79
CA ILE A 45 -11.51 -17.93 0.60
C ILE A 45 -13.00 -17.56 0.74
N LEU A 46 -13.49 -16.70 -0.15
CA LEU A 46 -14.90 -16.31 -0.16
C LEU A 46 -15.84 -17.48 -0.47
N HIS A 47 -15.40 -18.37 -1.36
CA HIS A 47 -16.19 -19.58 -1.69
C HIS A 47 -16.26 -20.60 -0.55
N LEU A 48 -15.17 -20.73 0.23
CA LEU A 48 -15.12 -21.62 1.40
C LEU A 48 -15.77 -21.00 2.64
N SER A 49 -16.02 -19.68 2.63
CA SER A 49 -16.69 -18.99 3.74
C SER A 49 -18.13 -19.49 3.89
N PRO A 50 -18.58 -19.87 5.11
CA PRO A 50 -19.92 -20.35 5.32
C PRO A 50 -20.97 -19.29 5.00
N GLY A 51 -21.94 -19.63 4.17
CA GLY A 51 -23.06 -18.77 3.75
C GLY A 51 -23.13 -18.56 2.24
N ASP A 52 -24.34 -18.45 1.74
CA ASP A 52 -24.63 -18.17 0.34
C ASP A 52 -24.68 -16.65 0.12
N PRO A 53 -23.88 -16.04 -0.78
CA PRO A 53 -23.95 -14.61 -1.08
C PRO A 53 -25.35 -14.16 -1.53
N PHE A 54 -26.12 -15.07 -2.13
CA PHE A 54 -27.50 -14.81 -2.54
C PHE A 54 -28.50 -14.87 -1.37
N SER A 55 -28.10 -15.38 -0.21
CA SER A 55 -28.99 -15.39 0.97
C SER A 55 -29.31 -13.97 1.46
N VAL A 56 -28.38 -13.03 1.28
CA VAL A 56 -28.55 -11.62 1.67
C VAL A 56 -29.59 -10.92 0.79
N LEU A 57 -29.63 -11.23 -0.52
CA LEU A 57 -30.64 -10.69 -1.44
C LEU A 57 -32.05 -11.22 -1.15
N LEU A 58 -32.13 -12.32 -0.42
CA LEU A 58 -33.37 -13.03 -0.11
C LEU A 58 -33.75 -12.91 1.37
N GLU A 59 -33.03 -12.11 2.17
CA GLU A 59 -33.41 -11.76 3.54
C GLU A 59 -34.72 -10.97 3.55
N GLY A 60 -35.78 -11.65 3.86
CA GLY A 60 -37.16 -11.13 3.87
C GLY A 60 -38.18 -12.07 3.21
N GLN A 61 -37.74 -12.92 2.32
CA GLN A 61 -38.52 -14.01 1.77
C GLN A 61 -37.66 -15.27 1.91
N ALA A 62 -38.00 -16.20 2.82
CA ALA A 62 -37.28 -17.47 2.93
C ALA A 62 -37.72 -18.42 1.78
N PRO A 63 -37.19 -18.27 0.56
CA PRO A 63 -37.51 -19.17 -0.53
C PRO A 63 -36.74 -20.46 -0.28
N GLY A 64 -37.39 -21.56 -0.41
CA GLY A 64 -36.77 -22.89 -0.39
C GLY A 64 -35.65 -23.01 -1.40
N GLN A 65 -34.81 -24.04 -1.27
CA GLN A 65 -33.67 -24.28 -2.15
C GLN A 65 -34.03 -24.23 -3.67
N ALA A 66 -35.25 -24.63 -4.02
CA ALA A 66 -35.77 -24.62 -5.39
C ALA A 66 -35.92 -23.19 -5.96
N ALA A 67 -36.40 -22.24 -5.15
CA ALA A 67 -36.54 -20.84 -5.59
C ALA A 67 -35.19 -20.14 -5.76
N ARG A 68 -34.20 -20.52 -4.95
CA ARG A 68 -32.81 -20.03 -5.11
C ARG A 68 -32.18 -20.58 -6.39
N ALA A 69 -32.44 -21.82 -6.76
CA ALA A 69 -31.97 -22.44 -7.99
C ALA A 69 -32.55 -21.74 -9.22
N SER A 70 -33.85 -21.47 -9.23
CA SER A 70 -34.54 -20.81 -10.34
C SER A 70 -34.07 -19.34 -10.56
N VAL A 71 -33.81 -18.61 -9.47
CA VAL A 71 -33.25 -17.24 -9.56
C VAL A 71 -31.81 -17.27 -10.13
N ARG A 72 -31.00 -18.23 -9.71
CA ARG A 72 -29.65 -18.40 -10.29
C ARG A 72 -29.68 -18.74 -11.77
N GLU A 73 -30.58 -19.61 -12.18
CA GLU A 73 -30.77 -20.01 -13.56
C GLU A 73 -31.26 -18.84 -14.42
N ALA A 74 -32.23 -18.07 -13.91
CA ALA A 74 -32.73 -16.86 -14.57
C ALA A 74 -31.66 -15.78 -14.72
N LEU A 75 -30.70 -15.68 -13.79
CA LEU A 75 -29.57 -14.75 -13.84
C LEU A 75 -28.36 -15.29 -14.64
N GLY A 76 -28.45 -16.53 -15.19
CA GLY A 76 -27.37 -17.14 -15.94
C GLY A 76 -26.08 -17.37 -15.14
N VAL A 77 -26.18 -17.50 -13.80
CA VAL A 77 -25.03 -17.68 -12.93
C VAL A 77 -24.52 -19.13 -13.01
N PRO A 78 -23.25 -19.37 -13.40
CA PRO A 78 -22.72 -20.73 -13.50
C PRO A 78 -22.86 -21.51 -12.20
N THR A 79 -23.26 -22.77 -12.29
CA THR A 79 -23.47 -23.64 -11.12
C THR A 79 -22.16 -24.04 -10.46
N THR A 80 -21.09 -24.18 -11.24
CA THR A 80 -19.77 -24.59 -10.76
C THR A 80 -18.97 -23.40 -10.22
N TRP A 81 -18.18 -23.61 -9.16
CA TRP A 81 -17.38 -22.56 -8.56
C TRP A 81 -16.34 -21.98 -9.53
N TYR A 82 -15.68 -22.82 -10.33
CA TYR A 82 -14.72 -22.40 -11.34
C TYR A 82 -15.40 -21.63 -12.49
N GLY A 83 -16.62 -22.02 -12.88
CA GLY A 83 -17.40 -21.27 -13.87
C GLY A 83 -17.71 -19.85 -13.40
N ARG A 84 -18.07 -19.69 -12.12
CA ARG A 84 -18.27 -18.36 -11.51
C ARG A 84 -16.99 -17.53 -11.49
N TYR A 85 -15.84 -18.15 -11.16
CA TYR A 85 -14.56 -17.48 -11.19
C TYR A 85 -14.18 -17.01 -12.59
N LEU A 86 -14.31 -17.88 -13.59
CA LEU A 86 -14.01 -17.55 -14.99
C LEU A 86 -14.94 -16.45 -15.54
N ALA A 87 -16.22 -16.51 -15.22
CA ALA A 87 -17.18 -15.46 -15.58
C ALA A 87 -16.79 -14.11 -14.96
N TRP A 88 -16.47 -14.09 -13.65
CA TRP A 88 -16.00 -12.90 -12.96
C TRP A 88 -14.69 -12.36 -13.58
N LEU A 89 -13.74 -13.25 -13.87
CA LEU A 89 -12.47 -12.88 -14.52
C LEU A 89 -12.68 -12.25 -15.90
N GLY A 90 -13.62 -12.80 -16.69
CA GLY A 90 -14.04 -12.23 -17.97
C GLY A 90 -14.61 -10.82 -17.83
N HIS A 91 -15.51 -10.59 -16.87
CA HIS A 91 -16.05 -9.26 -16.59
C HIS A 91 -14.95 -8.28 -16.15
N MET A 92 -14.07 -8.71 -15.24
CA MET A 92 -12.95 -7.89 -14.76
C MET A 92 -11.99 -7.51 -15.89
N ALA A 93 -11.71 -8.40 -16.84
CA ALA A 93 -10.86 -8.10 -18.00
C ALA A 93 -11.43 -6.98 -18.89
N HIS A 94 -12.73 -6.75 -18.85
CA HIS A 94 -13.41 -5.62 -19.51
C HIS A 94 -13.63 -4.41 -18.59
N GLY A 95 -12.98 -4.39 -17.42
CA GLY A 95 -13.11 -3.30 -16.44
C GLY A 95 -14.41 -3.30 -15.62
N ASN A 96 -15.22 -4.35 -15.75
CA ASN A 96 -16.45 -4.49 -14.99
C ASN A 96 -16.18 -5.29 -13.70
N LEU A 97 -16.17 -4.61 -12.57
CA LEU A 97 -15.98 -5.21 -11.23
C LEU A 97 -17.28 -5.75 -10.62
N GLY A 98 -18.40 -5.65 -11.36
CA GLY A 98 -19.73 -6.03 -10.90
C GLY A 98 -20.43 -4.93 -10.11
N THR A 99 -21.55 -5.31 -9.49
CA THR A 99 -22.38 -4.44 -8.64
C THR A 99 -22.39 -4.97 -7.21
N SER A 100 -22.41 -4.07 -6.24
CA SER A 100 -22.56 -4.40 -4.83
C SER A 100 -23.86 -5.15 -4.61
N ILE A 101 -23.80 -6.29 -3.92
CA ILE A 101 -25.00 -7.07 -3.58
C ILE A 101 -25.88 -6.31 -2.59
N ARG A 102 -25.26 -5.53 -1.70
CA ARG A 102 -25.96 -4.77 -0.66
C ARG A 102 -26.60 -3.48 -1.19
N THR A 103 -25.85 -2.71 -1.98
CA THR A 103 -26.27 -1.36 -2.39
C THR A 103 -26.84 -1.29 -3.81
N GLY A 104 -26.60 -2.33 -4.64
CA GLY A 104 -26.95 -2.31 -6.07
C GLY A 104 -26.13 -1.34 -6.92
N VAL A 105 -25.13 -0.67 -6.33
CA VAL A 105 -24.29 0.33 -7.02
C VAL A 105 -23.08 -0.36 -7.67
N PRO A 106 -22.61 0.12 -8.85
CA PRO A 106 -21.39 -0.39 -9.47
C PRO A 106 -20.18 -0.27 -8.53
N VAL A 107 -19.47 -1.38 -8.31
CA VAL A 107 -18.30 -1.48 -7.40
C VAL A 107 -17.20 -0.50 -7.78
N ALA A 108 -16.95 -0.31 -9.08
CA ALA A 108 -15.96 0.65 -9.57
C ALA A 108 -16.26 2.08 -9.08
N GLY A 109 -17.52 2.49 -9.06
CA GLY A 109 -17.95 3.81 -8.56
C GLY A 109 -17.72 3.98 -7.05
N GLU A 110 -17.99 2.94 -6.26
CA GLU A 110 -17.73 2.95 -4.82
C GLU A 110 -16.22 3.02 -4.53
N ILE A 111 -15.40 2.26 -5.27
CA ILE A 111 -13.93 2.29 -5.16
C ILE A 111 -13.37 3.67 -5.54
N VAL A 112 -13.82 4.28 -6.62
CA VAL A 112 -13.38 5.62 -7.04
C VAL A 112 -13.74 6.68 -5.99
N ARG A 113 -14.84 6.53 -5.28
CA ARG A 113 -15.27 7.43 -4.20
C ARG A 113 -14.45 7.26 -2.93
N ALA A 114 -14.18 6.01 -2.52
CA ALA A 114 -13.47 5.71 -1.27
C ALA A 114 -11.93 5.71 -1.44
N GLY A 115 -11.43 5.38 -2.62
CA GLY A 115 -10.00 5.24 -2.91
C GLY A 115 -9.14 6.45 -2.55
N PRO A 116 -9.51 7.68 -2.96
CA PRO A 116 -8.76 8.88 -2.61
C PRO A 116 -8.59 9.06 -1.10
N ASN A 117 -9.58 8.70 -0.29
CA ASN A 117 -9.50 8.82 1.16
C ASN A 117 -8.42 7.89 1.75
N THR A 118 -8.34 6.64 1.29
CA THR A 118 -7.27 5.72 1.68
C THR A 118 -5.91 6.21 1.20
N LEU A 119 -5.82 6.77 -0.01
CA LEU A 119 -4.57 7.34 -0.54
C LEU A 119 -4.10 8.54 0.30
N TYR A 120 -4.99 9.46 0.66
CA TYR A 120 -4.65 10.59 1.55
C TYR A 120 -4.14 10.10 2.90
N LEU A 121 -4.83 9.13 3.51
CA LEU A 121 -4.41 8.55 4.78
C LEU A 121 -3.05 7.86 4.65
N THR A 122 -2.85 7.04 3.62
CA THR A 122 -1.62 6.28 3.38
C THR A 122 -0.43 7.18 3.07
N LEU A 123 -0.58 8.10 2.12
CA LEU A 123 0.50 9.01 1.74
C LEU A 123 0.84 10.01 2.85
N GLY A 124 -0.19 10.52 3.54
CA GLY A 124 -0.01 11.39 4.69
C GLY A 124 0.72 10.69 5.83
N SER A 125 0.34 9.46 6.16
CA SER A 125 1.01 8.67 7.19
C SER A 125 2.46 8.34 6.83
N LEU A 126 2.74 8.02 5.56
CA LEU A 126 4.09 7.82 5.08
C LEU A 126 4.93 9.08 5.24
N LEU A 127 4.37 10.25 4.90
CA LEU A 127 5.05 11.54 5.10
C LEU A 127 5.38 11.78 6.58
N VAL A 128 4.44 11.53 7.49
CA VAL A 128 4.68 11.63 8.96
C VAL A 128 5.78 10.67 9.39
N THR A 129 5.72 9.42 8.93
CA THR A 129 6.78 8.43 9.22
C THR A 129 8.16 8.95 8.77
N LEU A 130 8.26 9.48 7.55
CA LEU A 130 9.53 9.99 7.01
C LEU A 130 10.02 11.24 7.75
N LEU A 131 9.12 12.16 8.06
CA LEU A 131 9.44 13.38 8.81
C LEU A 131 9.99 13.09 10.21
N LEU A 132 9.58 11.97 10.82
CA LEU A 132 10.09 11.54 12.12
C LEU A 132 11.33 10.66 11.99
N ALA A 133 11.27 9.63 11.15
CA ALA A 133 12.32 8.62 11.06
C ALA A 133 13.63 9.17 10.47
N VAL A 134 13.55 10.00 9.43
CA VAL A 134 14.75 10.49 8.72
C VAL A 134 15.63 11.36 9.61
N PRO A 135 15.13 12.40 10.29
CA PRO A 135 15.97 13.20 11.19
C PRO A 135 16.58 12.38 12.33
N ILE A 136 15.78 11.46 12.91
CA ILE A 136 16.25 10.59 14.00
C ILE A 136 17.35 9.65 13.51
N ALA A 137 17.19 9.06 12.31
CA ALA A 137 18.18 8.18 11.71
C ALA A 137 19.49 8.91 11.41
N LEU A 138 19.42 10.09 10.78
CA LEU A 138 20.58 10.92 10.46
C LEU A 138 21.32 11.36 11.72
N TYR A 139 20.60 11.85 12.71
CA TYR A 139 21.18 12.27 13.98
C TYR A 139 21.84 11.08 14.73
N SER A 140 21.15 9.93 14.77
CA SER A 140 21.67 8.73 15.43
C SER A 140 22.85 8.09 14.69
N ALA A 141 22.91 8.20 13.37
CA ALA A 141 24.06 7.76 12.57
C ALA A 141 25.28 8.65 12.82
N ALA A 142 25.09 9.97 12.94
CA ALA A 142 26.15 10.94 13.20
C ALA A 142 26.69 10.88 14.63
N ARG A 143 25.83 10.59 15.60
CA ARG A 143 26.18 10.58 17.04
C ARG A 143 25.88 9.23 17.73
N ARG A 144 26.58 8.18 17.30
CA ARG A 144 26.34 6.79 17.72
C ARG A 144 26.36 6.55 19.24
N THR A 145 27.14 7.30 20.01
CA THR A 145 27.32 7.14 21.46
C THR A 145 26.58 8.18 22.31
N GLY A 146 25.86 9.12 21.69
CA GLY A 146 25.18 10.22 22.38
C GLY A 146 23.98 9.73 23.21
N ALA A 147 23.82 10.28 24.42
CA ALA A 147 22.65 9.99 25.28
C ALA A 147 21.33 10.33 24.59
N LEU A 148 21.26 11.49 23.90
CA LEU A 148 20.09 11.91 23.16
C LEU A 148 19.77 10.96 21.99
N ALA A 149 20.77 10.48 21.25
CA ALA A 149 20.56 9.52 20.17
C ALA A 149 19.97 8.20 20.69
N ARG A 150 20.44 7.73 21.84
CA ARG A 150 19.88 6.55 22.52
C ARG A 150 18.45 6.78 23.00
N ALA A 151 18.18 7.93 23.62
CA ALA A 151 16.85 8.29 24.09
C ALA A 151 15.83 8.40 22.95
N LEU A 152 16.18 9.07 21.84
CA LEU A 152 15.33 9.17 20.65
C LEU A 152 15.06 7.78 20.02
N THR A 153 16.08 6.94 19.90
CA THR A 153 15.92 5.58 19.38
C THR A 153 15.00 4.75 20.29
N LEU A 154 15.20 4.83 21.61
CA LEU A 154 14.34 4.13 22.58
C LEU A 154 12.89 4.62 22.50
N ALA A 155 12.67 5.94 22.43
CA ALA A 155 11.34 6.53 22.31
C ALA A 155 10.62 6.02 21.05
N VAL A 156 11.32 5.98 19.91
CA VAL A 156 10.77 5.43 18.65
C VAL A 156 10.40 3.96 18.82
N TYR A 157 11.23 3.14 19.46
CA TYR A 157 10.90 1.73 19.69
C TYR A 157 9.70 1.56 20.62
N LEU A 158 9.62 2.33 21.70
CA LEU A 158 8.49 2.27 22.63
C LEU A 158 7.17 2.64 21.98
N ILE A 159 7.14 3.74 21.21
CA ILE A 159 5.94 4.16 20.50
C ILE A 159 5.56 3.15 19.42
N SER A 160 6.54 2.61 18.70
CA SER A 160 6.32 1.63 17.64
C SER A 160 5.83 0.27 18.15
N ALA A 161 6.03 -0.05 19.42
CA ALA A 161 5.53 -1.26 20.07
C ALA A 161 4.02 -1.17 20.40
N VAL A 162 3.45 0.02 20.35
CA VAL A 162 2.03 0.25 20.67
C VAL A 162 1.15 -0.21 19.50
N PRO A 163 0.13 -1.07 19.74
CA PRO A 163 -0.80 -1.46 18.70
C PRO A 163 -1.56 -0.25 18.13
N VAL A 164 -1.70 -0.19 16.80
CA VAL A 164 -2.30 0.97 16.11
C VAL A 164 -3.73 1.26 16.57
N PHE A 165 -4.54 0.22 16.77
CA PHE A 165 -5.91 0.40 17.26
C PHE A 165 -5.95 1.00 18.66
N TRP A 166 -5.05 0.55 19.56
CA TRP A 166 -4.97 1.06 20.92
C TRP A 166 -4.55 2.52 20.93
N LEU A 167 -3.51 2.88 20.18
CA LEU A 167 -3.08 4.27 20.02
C LEU A 167 -4.21 5.14 19.46
N GLY A 168 -4.96 4.64 18.46
CA GLY A 168 -6.12 5.31 17.90
C GLY A 168 -7.18 5.61 18.96
N TYR A 169 -7.57 4.63 19.76
CA TYR A 169 -8.55 4.84 20.84
C TYR A 169 -8.05 5.77 21.92
N VAL A 170 -6.77 5.70 22.31
CA VAL A 170 -6.18 6.65 23.30
C VAL A 170 -6.23 8.07 22.74
N VAL A 171 -5.86 8.27 21.49
CA VAL A 171 -5.90 9.60 20.85
C VAL A 171 -7.34 10.13 20.78
N ILE A 172 -8.28 9.31 20.36
CA ILE A 172 -9.70 9.66 20.33
C ILE A 172 -10.18 10.05 21.74
N TYR A 173 -9.87 9.22 22.76
CA TYR A 173 -10.25 9.48 24.14
C TYR A 173 -9.69 10.82 24.64
N LEU A 174 -8.40 11.09 24.43
CA LEU A 174 -7.76 12.32 24.87
C LEU A 174 -8.34 13.55 24.17
N PHE A 175 -8.46 13.52 22.85
CA PHE A 175 -8.90 14.68 22.07
C PHE A 175 -10.40 14.92 22.15
N ILE A 176 -11.23 13.87 22.24
CA ILE A 176 -12.69 14.01 22.34
C ILE A 176 -13.12 14.21 23.79
N HIS A 177 -12.77 13.27 24.68
CA HIS A 177 -13.33 13.27 26.05
C HIS A 177 -12.61 14.21 27.01
N ARG A 178 -11.29 14.40 26.85
CA ARG A 178 -10.52 15.25 27.77
C ARG A 178 -10.37 16.69 27.30
N LEU A 179 -10.13 16.88 26.01
CA LEU A 179 -9.87 18.21 25.45
C LEU A 179 -11.12 18.84 24.79
N GLY A 180 -12.17 18.07 24.53
CA GLY A 180 -13.39 18.55 23.88
C GLY A 180 -13.19 19.11 22.47
N LEU A 181 -12.05 18.75 21.83
CA LEU A 181 -11.63 19.34 20.55
C LEU A 181 -12.29 18.67 19.34
N PHE A 182 -13.00 17.59 19.56
CA PHE A 182 -13.63 16.80 18.50
C PHE A 182 -15.14 16.75 18.74
N PRO A 183 -15.96 17.34 17.89
CA PRO A 183 -17.38 17.01 17.90
C PRO A 183 -17.51 15.53 17.54
N LEU A 184 -18.15 14.77 18.42
CA LEU A 184 -18.60 13.40 18.09
C LEU A 184 -19.25 13.45 16.73
N LEU A 185 -18.74 12.69 15.78
CA LEU A 185 -19.31 12.55 14.45
C LEU A 185 -20.76 12.07 14.57
N SER A 186 -21.68 13.01 14.69
CA SER A 186 -23.07 12.72 14.36
C SER A 186 -23.12 12.50 12.85
N ALA A 187 -23.71 11.40 12.43
CA ALA A 187 -23.79 10.97 11.03
C ALA A 187 -24.50 11.98 10.10
N THR A 188 -24.98 13.09 10.64
CA THR A 188 -25.84 14.07 9.96
C THR A 188 -25.14 15.33 9.48
N GLU A 189 -23.92 15.65 9.95
CA GLU A 189 -23.18 16.80 9.46
C GLU A 189 -21.76 16.41 9.07
N PRO A 190 -21.37 16.53 7.80
CA PRO A 190 -19.99 16.32 7.39
C PRO A 190 -19.15 17.52 7.82
N GLN A 191 -18.72 17.57 9.08
CA GLN A 191 -17.67 18.50 9.49
C GLN A 191 -16.32 18.05 8.92
N ARG A 192 -16.27 17.90 7.60
CA ARG A 192 -15.06 17.61 6.81
C ARG A 192 -13.97 18.69 6.93
N HIS A 193 -14.24 19.77 7.62
CA HIS A 193 -13.35 20.94 7.72
C HIS A 193 -12.54 21.01 9.01
N SER A 194 -12.73 20.10 9.95
CA SER A 194 -11.79 20.04 11.08
C SER A 194 -10.49 19.38 10.63
N TRP A 195 -9.42 20.15 10.53
CA TRP A 195 -8.08 19.68 10.20
C TRP A 195 -7.62 18.55 11.14
N LEU A 196 -8.11 18.52 12.38
CA LEU A 196 -7.85 17.45 13.36
C LEU A 196 -8.44 16.11 12.90
N TYR A 197 -9.62 16.12 12.26
CA TYR A 197 -10.24 14.89 11.74
C TYR A 197 -9.36 14.21 10.69
N VAL A 198 -8.64 14.99 9.89
CA VAL A 198 -7.72 14.48 8.87
C VAL A 198 -6.36 14.15 9.47
N LEU A 199 -5.85 15.01 10.35
CA LEU A 199 -4.47 14.91 10.84
C LEU A 199 -4.28 13.79 11.87
N LEU A 200 -5.25 13.56 12.78
CA LEU A 200 -5.11 12.55 13.83
C LEU A 200 -4.98 11.12 13.29
N PRO A 201 -5.84 10.62 12.37
CA PRO A 201 -5.66 9.29 11.79
C PRO A 201 -4.34 9.18 11.01
N ILE A 202 -3.92 10.23 10.31
CA ILE A 202 -2.63 10.28 9.59
C ILE A 202 -1.45 10.12 10.56
N ILE A 203 -1.44 10.87 11.68
CA ILE A 203 -0.39 10.77 12.69
C ILE A 203 -0.39 9.40 13.34
N VAL A 204 -1.56 8.88 13.75
CA VAL A 204 -1.67 7.57 14.39
C VAL A 204 -1.13 6.47 13.47
N LEU A 205 -1.55 6.46 12.20
CA LEU A 205 -1.05 5.48 11.24
C LEU A 205 0.45 5.64 10.98
N GLY A 206 0.94 6.89 10.86
CA GLY A 206 2.35 7.18 10.56
C GLY A 206 3.31 6.85 11.68
N VAL A 207 2.85 6.89 12.93
CA VAL A 207 3.68 6.63 14.13
C VAL A 207 3.61 5.17 14.58
N ALA A 208 2.43 4.55 14.45
CA ALA A 208 2.17 3.19 14.88
C ALA A 208 2.79 2.12 13.97
N ASN A 209 2.52 0.85 14.27
CA ASN A 209 2.90 -0.33 13.46
C ASN A 209 4.41 -0.56 13.24
N GLY A 210 5.27 0.00 14.06
CA GLY A 210 6.71 -0.24 13.93
C GLY A 210 7.38 0.45 12.74
N THR A 211 6.64 1.17 11.90
CA THR A 211 7.17 1.74 10.64
C THR A 211 8.27 2.77 10.91
N VAL A 212 8.08 3.67 11.89
CA VAL A 212 9.09 4.69 12.24
C VAL A 212 10.38 4.04 12.75
N SER A 213 10.27 3.03 13.63
CA SER A 213 11.44 2.35 14.21
C SER A 213 12.23 1.58 13.15
N GLU A 214 11.53 0.92 12.25
CA GLU A 214 12.15 0.13 11.19
C GLU A 214 12.84 1.02 10.15
N VAL A 215 12.18 2.12 9.71
CA VAL A 215 12.80 3.13 8.83
C VAL A 215 14.03 3.74 9.50
N THR A 216 13.91 4.14 10.78
CA THR A 216 15.02 4.72 11.53
C THR A 216 16.20 3.74 11.62
N ARG A 217 15.95 2.48 11.95
CA ARG A 217 16.97 1.45 12.08
C ARG A 217 17.68 1.18 10.76
N HIS A 218 16.91 0.92 9.70
CA HIS A 218 17.45 0.59 8.39
C HIS A 218 18.30 1.73 7.82
N LEU A 219 17.80 2.96 7.84
CA LEU A 219 18.58 4.12 7.37
C LEU A 219 19.85 4.33 8.19
N ARG A 220 19.80 4.16 9.50
CA ARG A 220 20.98 4.28 10.35
C ARG A 220 22.03 3.21 10.02
N GLU A 221 21.61 1.98 9.78
CA GLU A 221 22.47 0.87 9.41
C GLU A 221 23.12 1.12 8.04
N GLU A 222 22.33 1.49 7.02
CA GLU A 222 22.81 1.75 5.67
C GLU A 222 23.75 2.97 5.60
N LEU A 223 23.38 4.06 6.24
CA LEU A 223 24.27 5.23 6.36
C LEU A 223 25.57 4.86 7.05
N GLY A 224 25.48 4.03 8.12
CA GLY A 224 26.67 3.54 8.82
C GLY A 224 27.57 2.70 7.94
N ARG A 225 27.02 1.81 7.11
CA ARG A 225 27.75 0.98 6.15
C ARG A 225 28.44 1.86 5.09
N VAL A 226 27.67 2.71 4.43
CA VAL A 226 28.18 3.58 3.36
C VAL A 226 29.31 4.50 3.85
N MET A 227 29.24 5.01 5.08
CA MET A 227 30.27 5.88 5.64
C MET A 227 31.65 5.19 5.85
N THR A 228 31.69 3.85 5.79
CA THR A 228 32.93 3.05 5.89
C THR A 228 33.52 2.64 4.54
N GLU A 229 32.81 2.88 3.44
CA GLU A 229 33.23 2.51 2.08
C GLU A 229 34.47 3.30 1.61
N ASP A 230 35.29 2.67 0.79
CA ASP A 230 36.56 3.26 0.31
C ASP A 230 36.37 4.51 -0.55
N TYR A 231 35.28 4.59 -1.32
CA TYR A 231 35.01 5.79 -2.10
C TYR A 231 34.65 7.01 -1.21
N ILE A 232 34.07 6.77 -0.04
CA ILE A 232 33.81 7.83 0.97
C ILE A 232 35.13 8.27 1.62
N ARG A 233 36.04 7.32 1.91
CA ARG A 233 37.39 7.64 2.42
C ARG A 233 38.16 8.48 1.40
N THR A 234 38.08 8.10 0.12
CA THR A 234 38.69 8.85 -0.98
C THR A 234 38.11 10.25 -1.14
N ALA A 235 36.77 10.38 -1.07
CA ALA A 235 36.11 11.68 -1.12
C ALA A 235 36.57 12.60 0.02
N ARG A 236 36.66 12.03 1.25
CA ARG A 236 37.12 12.74 2.45
C ARG A 236 38.59 13.19 2.30
N ALA A 237 39.48 12.34 1.76
CA ALA A 237 40.86 12.66 1.52
C ALA A 237 41.05 13.80 0.48
N LYS A 238 40.13 13.90 -0.50
CA LYS A 238 40.10 14.97 -1.51
C LYS A 238 39.39 16.25 -1.05
N GLY A 239 38.88 16.31 0.21
CA GLY A 239 38.12 17.46 0.69
C GLY A 239 36.74 17.62 0.03
N ALA A 240 36.26 16.59 -0.69
CA ALA A 240 34.94 16.62 -1.33
C ALA A 240 33.82 16.47 -0.31
N PRO A 241 32.62 17.05 -0.53
CA PRO A 241 31.51 16.94 0.39
C PRO A 241 30.99 15.49 0.43
N VAL A 242 31.33 14.79 1.52
CA VAL A 242 31.02 13.36 1.77
C VAL A 242 29.53 13.08 1.59
N TRP A 243 28.65 13.98 2.04
CA TRP A 243 27.21 13.84 1.94
C TRP A 243 26.73 13.65 0.49
N ARG A 244 27.27 14.38 -0.45
CA ARG A 244 26.91 14.24 -1.88
C ARG A 244 27.21 12.84 -2.42
N HIS A 245 28.27 12.20 -1.92
CA HIS A 245 28.68 10.85 -2.31
C HIS A 245 27.86 9.78 -1.58
N ALA A 246 27.52 10.02 -0.32
CA ALA A 246 26.74 9.09 0.50
C ALA A 246 25.23 9.13 0.21
N PHE A 247 24.70 10.26 -0.30
CA PHE A 247 23.25 10.47 -0.45
C PHE A 247 22.59 9.43 -1.36
N LYS A 248 23.22 9.11 -2.48
CA LYS A 248 22.67 8.20 -3.47
C LYS A 248 22.51 6.78 -2.92
N GLU A 249 23.58 6.22 -2.36
CA GLU A 249 23.63 4.82 -1.91
C GLU A 249 23.20 4.65 -0.45
N GLY A 250 23.52 5.62 0.39
CA GLY A 250 23.21 5.56 1.83
C GLY A 250 21.85 6.10 2.22
N PHE A 251 21.17 6.83 1.33
CA PHE A 251 19.86 7.42 1.63
C PHE A 251 18.82 7.10 0.57
N LEU A 252 19.06 7.49 -0.71
CA LEU A 252 18.01 7.43 -1.73
C LEU A 252 17.60 6.00 -2.06
N LEU A 253 18.54 5.09 -2.29
CA LEU A 253 18.25 3.69 -2.61
C LEU A 253 17.57 2.97 -1.44
N PRO A 254 18.12 2.96 -0.21
CA PRO A 254 17.45 2.34 0.92
C PRO A 254 16.05 2.90 1.18
N MET A 255 15.87 4.20 1.01
CA MET A 255 14.57 4.85 1.19
C MET A 255 13.53 4.34 0.18
N THR A 256 13.89 4.21 -1.09
CA THR A 256 12.95 3.72 -2.11
C THR A 256 12.59 2.26 -1.90
N GLU A 257 13.53 1.42 -1.46
CA GLU A 257 13.27 0.03 -1.11
C GLU A 257 12.30 -0.07 0.05
N MET A 258 12.52 0.72 1.09
CA MET A 258 11.67 0.72 2.29
C MET A 258 10.26 1.19 1.99
N ILE A 259 10.10 2.29 1.25
CA ILE A 259 8.79 2.80 0.88
C ILE A 259 8.00 1.71 0.14
N ALA A 260 8.60 1.06 -0.86
CA ALA A 260 7.93 0.01 -1.62
C ALA A 260 7.62 -1.24 -0.76
N ALA A 261 8.55 -1.66 0.11
CA ALA A 261 8.35 -2.81 0.99
C ALA A 261 7.27 -2.56 2.05
N LYS A 262 7.06 -1.29 2.45
CA LYS A 262 6.07 -0.93 3.48
C LYS A 262 4.67 -0.67 2.93
N MET A 263 4.49 -0.51 1.63
CA MET A 263 3.17 -0.25 1.05
C MET A 263 2.10 -1.28 1.44
N PRO A 264 2.33 -2.61 1.40
CA PRO A 264 1.33 -3.58 1.84
C PRO A 264 0.97 -3.43 3.31
N PHE A 265 1.97 -3.11 4.14
CA PHE A 265 1.82 -2.99 5.58
C PHE A 265 1.04 -1.72 5.98
N VAL A 266 1.31 -0.61 5.30
CA VAL A 266 0.59 0.66 5.51
C VAL A 266 -0.86 0.53 5.04
N LEU A 267 -1.10 -0.14 3.92
CA LEU A 267 -2.46 -0.42 3.46
C LEU A 267 -3.24 -1.32 4.45
N GLY A 268 -2.60 -2.36 4.99
CA GLY A 268 -3.22 -3.21 6.01
C GLY A 268 -3.52 -2.46 7.30
N GLY A 269 -2.60 -1.60 7.76
CA GLY A 269 -2.79 -0.73 8.92
C GLY A 269 -3.85 0.34 8.71
N ALA A 270 -4.01 0.83 7.48
CA ALA A 270 -5.04 1.80 7.13
C ALA A 270 -6.45 1.26 7.41
N VAL A 271 -6.73 -0.02 7.15
CA VAL A 271 -8.04 -0.67 7.46
C VAL A 271 -8.43 -0.46 8.92
N ILE A 272 -7.49 -0.69 9.83
CA ILE A 272 -7.72 -0.56 11.28
C ILE A 272 -7.97 0.91 11.66
N VAL A 273 -7.15 1.83 11.15
CA VAL A 273 -7.29 3.27 11.42
C VAL A 273 -8.58 3.81 10.83
N GLU A 274 -8.92 3.40 9.60
CA GLU A 274 -10.18 3.77 8.95
C GLU A 274 -11.39 3.33 9.77
N GLN A 275 -11.34 2.14 10.35
CA GLN A 275 -12.40 1.63 11.23
C GLN A 275 -12.47 2.41 12.54
N VAL A 276 -11.34 2.63 13.20
CA VAL A 276 -11.27 3.31 14.52
C VAL A 276 -11.71 4.75 14.42
N PHE A 277 -11.28 5.48 13.39
CA PHE A 277 -11.60 6.91 13.17
C PHE A 277 -12.86 7.13 12.33
N ASN A 278 -13.61 6.09 11.99
CA ASN A 278 -14.77 6.17 11.09
C ASN A 278 -14.44 6.84 9.73
N TRP A 279 -13.23 6.64 9.23
CA TRP A 279 -12.71 7.23 8.01
C TRP A 279 -13.31 6.53 6.77
N PRO A 280 -13.86 7.25 5.78
CA PRO A 280 -14.58 6.66 4.65
C PRO A 280 -13.64 6.18 3.54
N GLY A 281 -12.77 5.21 3.84
CA GLY A 281 -11.79 4.64 2.92
C GLY A 281 -12.13 3.22 2.44
N LEU A 282 -11.23 2.67 1.60
CA LEU A 282 -11.36 1.32 1.02
C LEU A 282 -11.26 0.21 2.08
N GLY A 283 -10.44 0.39 3.10
CA GLY A 283 -10.26 -0.62 4.14
C GLY A 283 -11.52 -0.79 4.98
N ARG A 284 -12.15 0.31 5.38
CA ARG A 284 -13.44 0.26 6.07
C ARG A 284 -14.52 -0.32 5.18
N MET A 285 -14.55 0.07 3.89
CA MET A 285 -15.49 -0.49 2.92
C MET A 285 -15.29 -2.00 2.75
N ALA A 286 -14.04 -2.47 2.73
CA ALA A 286 -13.73 -3.90 2.65
C ALA A 286 -14.22 -4.66 3.89
N LEU A 287 -14.02 -4.11 5.10
CA LEU A 287 -14.50 -4.71 6.34
C LEU A 287 -16.03 -4.79 6.37
N GLN A 288 -16.70 -3.72 5.98
CA GLN A 288 -18.15 -3.68 5.87
C GLN A 288 -18.64 -4.73 4.86
N ALA A 289 -18.04 -4.76 3.65
CA ALA A 289 -18.38 -5.74 2.62
C ALA A 289 -18.16 -7.19 3.10
N ALA A 290 -17.13 -7.43 3.93
CA ALA A 290 -16.89 -8.75 4.51
C ALA A 290 -18.01 -9.14 5.51
N GLN A 291 -18.47 -8.21 6.33
CA GLN A 291 -19.59 -8.42 7.26
C GLN A 291 -20.91 -8.64 6.51
N ASP A 292 -21.15 -7.89 5.45
CA ASP A 292 -22.34 -7.95 4.60
C ASP A 292 -22.24 -9.07 3.53
N ARG A 293 -21.12 -9.80 3.45
CA ARG A 293 -20.85 -10.83 2.43
C ARG A 293 -20.97 -10.32 1.00
N ASP A 294 -20.60 -9.08 0.78
CA ASP A 294 -20.64 -8.44 -0.55
C ASP A 294 -19.39 -8.82 -1.35
N PHE A 295 -19.42 -10.00 -1.96
CA PHE A 295 -18.28 -10.58 -2.66
C PHE A 295 -17.75 -9.72 -3.82
N PRO A 296 -18.58 -9.10 -4.68
CA PRO A 296 -18.08 -8.21 -5.72
C PRO A 296 -17.24 -7.07 -5.16
N VAL A 297 -17.68 -6.44 -4.07
CA VAL A 297 -16.96 -5.35 -3.42
C VAL A 297 -15.62 -5.84 -2.84
N ILE A 298 -15.60 -6.98 -2.13
CA ILE A 298 -14.37 -7.55 -1.57
C ILE A 298 -13.37 -7.87 -2.69
N MET A 299 -13.81 -8.53 -3.75
CA MET A 299 -12.98 -8.88 -4.90
C MET A 299 -12.42 -7.62 -5.58
N GLY A 300 -13.26 -6.62 -5.81
CA GLY A 300 -12.85 -5.35 -6.43
C GLY A 300 -11.79 -4.63 -5.60
N ILE A 301 -11.99 -4.51 -4.29
CA ILE A 301 -11.01 -3.86 -3.38
C ILE A 301 -9.70 -4.65 -3.34
N ALA A 302 -9.76 -5.98 -3.25
CA ALA A 302 -8.56 -6.81 -3.23
C ALA A 302 -7.72 -6.64 -4.51
N MET A 303 -8.36 -6.55 -5.67
CA MET A 303 -7.68 -6.31 -6.94
C MET A 303 -7.03 -4.92 -6.99
N VAL A 304 -7.74 -3.88 -6.55
CA VAL A 304 -7.20 -2.51 -6.52
C VAL A 304 -6.04 -2.40 -5.54
N ALA A 305 -6.16 -3.01 -4.36
CA ALA A 305 -5.07 -3.05 -3.37
C ALA A 305 -3.83 -3.78 -3.91
N ALA A 306 -4.02 -4.94 -4.56
CA ALA A 306 -2.93 -5.69 -5.18
C ALA A 306 -2.26 -4.90 -6.33
N ALA A 307 -3.06 -4.24 -7.16
CA ALA A 307 -2.55 -3.37 -8.23
C ALA A 307 -1.76 -2.19 -7.67
N PHE A 308 -2.23 -1.57 -6.59
CA PHE A 308 -1.53 -0.46 -5.93
C PHE A 308 -0.18 -0.88 -5.34
N VAL A 309 -0.13 -2.02 -4.63
CA VAL A 309 1.12 -2.60 -4.12
C VAL A 309 2.09 -2.91 -5.25
N ARG A 310 1.57 -3.45 -6.35
CA ARG A 310 2.40 -3.74 -7.52
C ARG A 310 2.93 -2.48 -8.19
N LEU A 311 2.12 -1.43 -8.30
CA LEU A 311 2.54 -0.13 -8.82
C LEU A 311 3.69 0.46 -8.00
N ALA A 312 3.60 0.41 -6.66
CA ALA A 312 4.68 0.85 -5.78
C ALA A 312 5.99 0.06 -6.02
N SER A 313 5.89 -1.25 -6.25
CA SER A 313 7.04 -2.11 -6.57
C SER A 313 7.65 -1.76 -7.94
N LEU A 314 6.82 -1.46 -8.94
CA LEU A 314 7.28 -1.02 -10.26
C LEU A 314 7.99 0.34 -10.20
N LEU A 315 7.41 1.30 -9.47
CA LEU A 315 8.03 2.62 -9.25
C LEU A 315 9.40 2.49 -8.57
N ARG A 316 9.54 1.60 -7.58
CA ARG A 316 10.84 1.27 -6.99
C ARG A 316 11.84 0.79 -8.05
N GLY A 317 11.44 -0.15 -8.91
CA GLY A 317 12.28 -0.68 -9.98
C GLY A 317 12.77 0.40 -10.93
N VAL A 318 11.89 1.34 -11.33
CA VAL A 318 12.23 2.47 -12.20
C VAL A 318 13.22 3.43 -11.52
N ILE A 319 12.97 3.78 -10.25
CA ILE A 319 13.86 4.65 -9.49
C ILE A 319 15.24 3.99 -9.33
N TYR A 320 15.26 2.69 -8.98
CA TYR A 320 16.50 1.93 -8.81
C TYR A 320 17.32 1.90 -10.10
N ALA A 321 16.70 1.59 -11.24
CA ALA A 321 17.37 1.61 -12.55
C ALA A 321 17.90 2.99 -12.93
N GLY A 322 17.17 4.07 -12.61
CA GLY A 322 17.59 5.44 -12.85
C GLY A 322 18.76 5.89 -11.97
N VAL A 323 18.79 5.41 -10.72
CA VAL A 323 19.83 5.77 -9.74
C VAL A 323 21.09 4.92 -9.92
N ASN A 324 20.97 3.62 -10.23
CA ASN A 324 22.09 2.71 -10.40
C ASN A 324 22.04 1.95 -11.74
N PRO A 325 22.42 2.61 -12.85
CA PRO A 325 22.35 1.98 -14.17
C PRO A 325 23.28 0.77 -14.37
N ARG A 326 24.23 0.53 -13.45
CA ARG A 326 25.14 -0.64 -13.53
C ARG A 326 24.48 -1.95 -13.16
N THR A 327 23.48 -1.94 -12.28
CA THR A 327 22.73 -3.14 -11.88
C THR A 327 21.59 -3.51 -12.83
N ALA A 328 21.26 -2.64 -13.80
CA ALA A 328 20.31 -2.96 -14.85
C ALA A 328 20.90 -3.87 -15.97
N THR A 329 22.15 -4.30 -15.81
CA THR A 329 22.88 -5.13 -16.79
C THR A 329 23.10 -6.58 -16.35
N GLU A 330 22.73 -6.94 -15.12
CA GLU A 330 22.63 -8.31 -14.61
C GLU A 330 21.17 -8.79 -14.55
#